data_3b81c392885a9fe5f5df1bfc7a7f6dcc
#
_entry.id   3b81c392885a9fe5f5df1bfc7a7f6dcc
#
_cell.length_a   1.000
_cell.length_b   1.000
_cell.length_c   1.000
_cell.angle_alpha   90.00
_cell.angle_beta   90.00
_cell.angle_gamma   90.00
#
_symmetry.space_group_name_H-M   'P 1'
#
loop_
_entity.id
_entity.type
_entity.pdbx_description
1 polymer ?
#
loop_
_entity_poly.entity_id
_entity_poly.type
_entity_poly.pdbx_seq_one_letter_code
_entity_poly.pdbx_strand_id
1 'polypeptide(L)'
;MSPTALIAGATGATAKRLVELLVGSGWTVFGVSRNPPAGQGRLSFYRADLLDLDECARALRECRSVTHVFYTGRAKHSEGTIESVAENTAMLRNMLDSIETAAPDLAHVHLVQGGKYYGAHLGPFPTPAREDDPRHMPPNFYYDQQDLLAERQRGQRWTWSASRPDLVFDFAPERARNIISVIGAYAAIAAELGVPLDFPGQRGCFDAIKQATDATLLAKAMIFIATTPACANEAFNVTNGDLFRWNRLWLRLAGYFDLPAGAPRPFKLAQVMAEKEPVWQRIVTKHGLKPQPLEAVANWSYADVQFSQGYDVITSTTKLRRAGFNDVVDTEEMFLAHLARYREGRILP
;
A
#
# COMPACT_ATOMS: atom_id res chain seq x y z
N MET A 1 9.55 29.60 -2.87
CA MET A 1 10.49 28.44 -2.86
C MET A 1 9.71 27.21 -3.26
N SER A 2 10.32 26.26 -3.97
CA SER A 2 9.66 24.98 -4.24
C SER A 2 9.47 24.23 -2.91
N PRO A 3 8.32 23.57 -2.69
CA PRO A 3 8.08 22.84 -1.45
C PRO A 3 9.06 21.67 -1.30
N THR A 4 9.36 21.32 -0.06
CA THR A 4 10.26 20.21 0.29
C THR A 4 9.51 19.18 1.11
N ALA A 5 9.52 17.93 0.66
CA ALA A 5 8.88 16.82 1.32
C ALA A 5 9.91 15.94 2.07
N LEU A 6 9.58 15.53 3.28
CA LEU A 6 10.22 14.41 3.97
C LEU A 6 9.30 13.20 3.91
N ILE A 7 9.82 12.06 3.45
CA ILE A 7 9.06 10.80 3.38
C ILE A 7 9.67 9.79 4.32
N ALA A 8 8.99 9.51 5.42
CA ALA A 8 9.37 8.43 6.33
C ALA A 8 8.90 7.08 5.78
N GLY A 9 9.82 6.11 5.66
CA GLY A 9 9.56 4.84 4.98
C GLY A 9 9.60 4.94 3.44
N ALA A 10 10.44 5.81 2.90
CA ALA A 10 10.51 6.18 1.49
C ALA A 10 10.79 5.02 0.51
N THR A 11 11.32 3.90 0.98
CA THR A 11 11.53 2.68 0.18
C THR A 11 10.32 1.74 0.21
N GLY A 12 9.25 2.13 0.91
CA GLY A 12 8.00 1.37 1.03
C GLY A 12 7.18 1.33 -0.27
N ALA A 13 6.26 0.34 -0.41
CA ALA A 13 5.38 0.23 -1.58
C ALA A 13 4.55 1.50 -1.78
N THR A 14 3.94 1.99 -0.73
CA THR A 14 3.10 3.19 -0.74
C THR A 14 3.89 4.46 -1.10
N ALA A 15 5.17 4.52 -0.68
CA ALA A 15 6.00 5.70 -0.86
C ALA A 15 6.60 5.85 -2.27
N LYS A 16 6.82 4.75 -3.01
CA LYS A 16 7.53 4.77 -4.30
C LYS A 16 6.87 5.72 -5.30
N ARG A 17 5.55 5.58 -5.51
CA ARG A 17 4.80 6.45 -6.42
C ARG A 17 4.72 7.89 -5.94
N LEU A 18 4.65 8.09 -4.63
CA LEU A 18 4.68 9.42 -4.03
C LEU A 18 6.00 10.12 -4.31
N VAL A 19 7.14 9.45 -4.12
CA VAL A 19 8.48 9.97 -4.46
C VAL A 19 8.54 10.37 -5.92
N GLU A 20 8.13 9.47 -6.83
CA GLU A 20 8.14 9.71 -8.29
C GLU A 20 7.31 10.95 -8.65
N LEU A 21 6.10 11.10 -8.13
CA LEU A 21 5.20 12.21 -8.41
C LEU A 21 5.72 13.53 -7.83
N LEU A 22 6.21 13.54 -6.61
CA LEU A 22 6.74 14.74 -5.98
C LEU A 22 7.97 15.27 -6.74
N VAL A 23 8.94 14.39 -7.04
CA VAL A 23 10.12 14.75 -7.82
C VAL A 23 9.73 15.26 -9.22
N GLY A 24 8.81 14.54 -9.91
CA GLY A 24 8.29 14.94 -11.22
C GLY A 24 7.55 16.28 -11.21
N SER A 25 6.94 16.65 -10.08
CA SER A 25 6.29 17.95 -9.86
C SER A 25 7.23 19.06 -9.36
N GLY A 26 8.54 18.82 -9.34
CA GLY A 26 9.55 19.81 -9.00
C GLY A 26 9.80 20.01 -7.51
N TRP A 27 9.27 19.14 -6.64
CA TRP A 27 9.57 19.15 -5.21
C TRP A 27 11.01 18.68 -4.94
N THR A 28 11.61 19.19 -3.88
CA THR A 28 12.76 18.53 -3.26
C THR A 28 12.25 17.45 -2.33
N VAL A 29 12.83 16.26 -2.39
CA VAL A 29 12.36 15.09 -1.62
C VAL A 29 13.49 14.52 -0.78
N PHE A 30 13.26 14.39 0.49
CA PHE A 30 14.12 13.71 1.46
C PHE A 30 13.46 12.42 1.88
N GLY A 31 14.10 11.30 1.58
CA GLY A 31 13.62 9.97 1.97
C GLY A 31 14.35 9.45 3.21
N VAL A 32 13.62 8.87 4.17
CA VAL A 32 14.21 8.21 5.33
C VAL A 32 13.91 6.72 5.29
N SER A 33 14.95 5.91 5.42
CA SER A 33 14.82 4.46 5.56
C SER A 33 16.06 3.86 6.22
N ARG A 34 15.96 2.61 6.70
CA ARG A 34 17.09 1.86 7.31
C ARG A 34 18.17 1.51 6.30
N ASN A 35 17.78 1.19 5.07
CA ASN A 35 18.67 0.82 3.98
C ASN A 35 18.32 1.67 2.74
N PRO A 36 18.71 2.96 2.73
CA PRO A 36 18.38 3.85 1.64
C PRO A 36 19.21 3.55 0.38
N PRO A 37 18.61 3.66 -0.81
CA PRO A 37 19.37 3.71 -2.06
C PRO A 37 20.12 5.03 -2.19
N ALA A 38 20.97 5.14 -3.22
CA ALA A 38 21.58 6.41 -3.57
C ALA A 38 20.52 7.42 -4.03
N GLY A 39 20.68 8.68 -3.65
CA GLY A 39 19.85 9.78 -4.11
C GLY A 39 20.21 10.20 -5.53
N GLN A 40 19.28 10.86 -6.23
CA GLN A 40 19.49 11.41 -7.56
C GLN A 40 18.69 12.70 -7.77
N GLY A 41 19.35 13.75 -8.27
CA GLY A 41 18.69 15.01 -8.59
C GLY A 41 18.07 15.69 -7.38
N ARG A 42 16.74 15.84 -7.38
CA ARG A 42 15.98 16.44 -6.27
C ARG A 42 15.63 15.46 -5.15
N LEU A 43 16.07 14.20 -5.25
CA LEU A 43 15.84 13.14 -4.26
C LEU A 43 17.13 12.85 -3.51
N SER A 44 17.10 13.03 -2.20
CA SER A 44 18.16 12.63 -1.29
C SER A 44 17.63 11.65 -0.25
N PHE A 45 18.48 10.73 0.21
CA PHE A 45 18.10 9.78 1.22
C PHE A 45 18.95 9.92 2.48
N TYR A 46 18.31 9.73 3.63
CA TYR A 46 18.95 9.69 4.93
C TYR A 46 18.71 8.31 5.56
N ARG A 47 19.78 7.76 6.12
CA ARG A 47 19.69 6.50 6.87
C ARG A 47 19.27 6.78 8.30
N ALA A 48 18.16 6.18 8.73
CA ALA A 48 17.78 6.10 10.14
C ALA A 48 16.85 4.91 10.39
N ASP A 49 16.99 4.29 11.55
CA ASP A 49 15.93 3.48 12.13
C ASP A 49 15.01 4.41 12.92
N LEU A 50 13.74 4.47 12.58
CA LEU A 50 12.77 5.33 13.26
C LEU A 50 12.51 4.92 14.72
N LEU A 51 12.93 3.72 15.13
CA LEU A 51 12.90 3.31 16.54
C LEU A 51 14.05 3.91 17.35
N ASP A 52 15.10 4.41 16.71
CA ASP A 52 16.24 5.07 17.35
C ASP A 52 16.12 6.59 17.23
N LEU A 53 15.83 7.26 18.35
CA LEU A 53 15.66 8.72 18.41
C LEU A 53 16.95 9.45 18.02
N ASP A 54 18.11 8.96 18.44
CA ASP A 54 19.38 9.60 18.16
C ASP A 54 19.75 9.48 16.67
N GLU A 55 19.44 8.34 16.04
CA GLU A 55 19.59 8.20 14.58
C GLU A 55 18.65 9.16 13.85
N CYS A 56 17.39 9.28 14.27
CA CYS A 56 16.44 10.22 13.69
C CYS A 56 16.94 11.66 13.82
N ALA A 57 17.36 12.09 15.00
CA ALA A 57 17.84 13.44 15.25
C ALA A 57 19.09 13.77 14.42
N ARG A 58 20.04 12.82 14.28
CA ARG A 58 21.23 12.99 13.45
C ARG A 58 20.87 13.09 11.97
N ALA A 59 20.02 12.19 11.48
CA ALA A 59 19.64 12.12 10.07
C ALA A 59 18.83 13.33 9.61
N LEU A 60 17.95 13.86 10.47
CA LEU A 60 17.03 14.94 10.12
C LEU A 60 17.55 16.35 10.43
N ARG A 61 18.71 16.49 11.10
CA ARG A 61 19.28 17.80 11.48
C ARG A 61 19.40 18.78 10.31
N GLU A 62 19.74 18.27 9.14
CA GLU A 62 19.94 19.09 7.92
C GLU A 62 18.64 19.29 7.12
N CYS A 63 17.52 18.74 7.57
CA CYS A 63 16.23 18.82 6.87
C CYS A 63 15.49 20.15 7.12
N ARG A 64 16.22 21.26 7.19
CA ARG A 64 15.70 22.61 7.54
C ARG A 64 14.64 23.16 6.60
N SER A 65 14.73 22.78 5.33
CA SER A 65 13.81 23.26 4.28
C SER A 65 12.51 22.46 4.18
N VAL A 66 12.31 21.43 5.01
CA VAL A 66 11.11 20.58 4.95
C VAL A 66 9.89 21.40 5.33
N THR A 67 8.90 21.35 4.44
CA THR A 67 7.58 21.97 4.64
C THR A 67 6.49 20.94 4.82
N HIS A 68 6.65 19.73 4.27
CA HIS A 68 5.65 18.65 4.32
C HIS A 68 6.30 17.34 4.70
N VAL A 69 5.68 16.62 5.61
CA VAL A 69 6.06 15.24 5.98
C VAL A 69 5.00 14.28 5.49
N PHE A 70 5.42 13.20 4.84
CA PHE A 70 4.57 12.06 4.51
C PHE A 70 5.06 10.84 5.28
N TYR A 71 4.27 10.41 6.24
CA TYR A 71 4.62 9.28 7.08
C TYR A 71 3.98 8.00 6.56
N THR A 72 4.81 7.12 5.99
CA THR A 72 4.44 5.80 5.48
C THR A 72 5.15 4.66 6.23
N GLY A 73 5.86 5.02 7.33
CA GLY A 73 6.63 4.08 8.13
C GLY A 73 5.74 3.07 8.86
N ARG A 74 6.21 1.83 8.94
CA ARG A 74 5.55 0.76 9.68
C ARG A 74 6.58 -0.19 10.27
N ALA A 75 6.38 -0.61 11.51
CA ALA A 75 7.19 -1.61 12.17
C ALA A 75 7.08 -2.98 11.46
N LYS A 76 8.13 -3.79 11.56
CA LYS A 76 8.08 -5.17 11.05
C LYS A 76 7.05 -5.96 11.85
N HIS A 77 6.29 -6.79 11.18
CA HIS A 77 5.35 -7.73 11.79
C HIS A 77 5.27 -9.01 10.95
N SER A 78 4.89 -10.10 11.56
CA SER A 78 4.62 -11.37 10.89
C SER A 78 3.18 -11.41 10.37
N GLU A 79 2.95 -12.16 9.29
CA GLU A 79 1.59 -12.37 8.76
C GLU A 79 0.70 -13.01 9.83
N GLY A 80 -0.53 -12.50 9.95
CA GLY A 80 -1.52 -12.99 10.93
C GLY A 80 -1.30 -12.53 12.36
N THR A 81 -0.28 -11.69 12.63
CA THR A 81 -0.07 -11.09 13.95
C THR A 81 -0.62 -9.67 14.03
N ILE A 82 -0.91 -9.22 15.26
CA ILE A 82 -1.25 -7.82 15.52
C ILE A 82 0.03 -7.00 15.49
N GLU A 83 0.00 -5.87 14.79
CA GLU A 83 1.13 -4.95 14.73
C GLU A 83 1.37 -4.28 16.09
N SER A 84 2.64 -4.18 16.49
CA SER A 84 3.03 -3.51 17.73
C SER A 84 2.59 -2.05 17.75
N VAL A 85 1.67 -1.71 18.64
CA VAL A 85 1.24 -0.32 18.88
C VAL A 85 2.42 0.50 19.39
N ALA A 86 3.16 -0.03 20.36
CA ALA A 86 4.28 0.68 20.99
C ALA A 86 5.35 1.06 19.97
N GLU A 87 5.81 0.11 19.13
CA GLU A 87 6.84 0.40 18.12
C GLU A 87 6.34 1.38 17.04
N ASN A 88 5.15 1.17 16.50
CA ASN A 88 4.61 2.05 15.47
C ASN A 88 4.39 3.48 15.98
N THR A 89 3.96 3.64 17.23
CA THR A 89 3.79 4.96 17.86
C THR A 89 5.14 5.61 18.20
N ALA A 90 6.12 4.83 18.68
CA ALA A 90 7.47 5.33 18.94
C ALA A 90 8.15 5.81 17.65
N MET A 91 8.04 5.08 16.55
CA MET A 91 8.59 5.47 15.25
C MET A 91 8.05 6.83 14.79
N LEU A 92 6.74 7.06 14.91
CA LEU A 92 6.14 8.35 14.56
C LEU A 92 6.60 9.46 15.51
N ARG A 93 6.64 9.19 16.81
CA ARG A 93 7.09 10.13 17.83
C ARG A 93 8.53 10.59 17.60
N ASN A 94 9.46 9.65 17.41
CA ASN A 94 10.87 9.96 17.17
C ASN A 94 11.09 10.81 15.91
N MET A 95 10.32 10.51 14.85
CA MET A 95 10.35 11.31 13.62
C MET A 95 9.82 12.73 13.87
N LEU A 96 8.69 12.88 14.60
CA LEU A 96 8.13 14.21 14.93
C LEU A 96 9.07 15.02 15.81
N ASP A 97 9.63 14.42 16.88
CA ASP A 97 10.57 15.07 17.78
C ASP A 97 11.79 15.63 17.03
N SER A 98 12.27 14.88 16.02
CA SER A 98 13.41 15.27 15.23
C SER A 98 13.07 16.35 14.21
N ILE A 99 11.94 16.23 13.48
CA ILE A 99 11.62 17.15 12.38
C ILE A 99 11.05 18.47 12.87
N GLU A 100 10.27 18.50 13.95
CA GLU A 100 9.77 19.75 14.54
C GLU A 100 10.92 20.64 15.03
N THR A 101 12.01 20.03 15.51
CA THR A 101 13.23 20.75 15.92
C THR A 101 14.03 21.23 14.69
N ALA A 102 14.08 20.45 13.62
CA ALA A 102 14.93 20.73 12.46
C ALA A 102 14.27 21.68 11.46
N ALA A 103 12.96 21.61 11.24
CA ALA A 103 12.23 22.27 10.17
C ALA A 103 11.31 23.38 10.67
N PRO A 104 11.79 24.64 10.79
CA PRO A 104 11.00 25.76 11.34
C PRO A 104 9.79 26.14 10.47
N ASP A 105 9.83 25.82 9.19
CA ASP A 105 8.76 26.09 8.22
C ASP A 105 7.86 24.88 7.94
N LEU A 106 7.85 23.90 8.86
CA LEU A 106 6.94 22.76 8.75
C LEU A 106 5.49 23.25 8.67
N ALA A 107 4.80 22.89 7.60
CA ALA A 107 3.43 23.31 7.30
C ALA A 107 2.42 22.17 7.43
N HIS A 108 2.82 20.92 7.13
CA HIS A 108 1.89 19.80 7.13
C HIS A 108 2.57 18.45 7.42
N VAL A 109 1.82 17.57 8.14
CA VAL A 109 2.20 16.18 8.36
C VAL A 109 1.07 15.27 7.90
N HIS A 110 1.33 14.45 6.88
CA HIS A 110 0.38 13.47 6.35
C HIS A 110 0.71 12.06 6.85
N LEU A 111 -0.29 11.37 7.41
CA LEU A 111 -0.19 10.00 7.93
C LEU A 111 -0.90 9.01 6.99
N VAL A 112 -0.26 7.89 6.67
CA VAL A 112 -0.92 6.81 5.94
C VAL A 112 -1.42 5.75 6.92
N GLN A 113 -2.72 5.49 6.87
CA GLN A 113 -3.43 4.46 7.63
C GLN A 113 -3.94 3.35 6.67
N GLY A 114 -5.11 2.79 6.89
CA GLY A 114 -5.75 1.82 6.01
C GLY A 114 -7.06 1.27 6.56
N GLY A 115 -7.70 0.35 5.82
CA GLY A 115 -8.98 -0.26 6.18
C GLY A 115 -9.02 -0.95 7.55
N LYS A 116 -7.86 -1.33 8.10
CA LYS A 116 -7.76 -1.84 9.49
C LYS A 116 -8.25 -0.82 10.53
N TYR A 117 -8.31 0.47 10.19
CA TYR A 117 -8.89 1.50 11.06
C TYR A 117 -10.35 1.17 11.43
N TYR A 118 -11.09 0.56 10.51
CA TYR A 118 -12.49 0.18 10.67
C TYR A 118 -12.68 -1.26 11.17
N GLY A 119 -11.61 -1.97 11.51
CA GLY A 119 -11.68 -3.37 11.91
C GLY A 119 -11.78 -4.37 10.75
N ALA A 120 -11.52 -3.95 9.50
CA ALA A 120 -11.62 -4.81 8.32
C ALA A 120 -10.76 -6.09 8.35
N HIS A 121 -9.78 -6.17 9.24
CA HIS A 121 -8.93 -7.36 9.45
C HIS A 121 -9.50 -8.33 10.49
N LEU A 122 -10.52 -7.92 11.25
CA LEU A 122 -11.14 -8.71 12.31
C LEU A 122 -12.42 -9.41 11.84
N GLY A 123 -13.03 -8.97 10.75
CA GLY A 123 -14.27 -9.53 10.22
C GLY A 123 -15.14 -8.47 9.55
N PRO A 124 -16.42 -8.77 9.32
CA PRO A 124 -17.39 -7.81 8.79
C PRO A 124 -17.47 -6.55 9.66
N PHE A 125 -17.57 -5.41 9.02
CA PHE A 125 -17.70 -4.10 9.66
C PHE A 125 -18.77 -3.26 8.93
N PRO A 126 -19.29 -2.18 9.54
CA PRO A 126 -20.27 -1.32 8.88
C PRO A 126 -19.77 -0.79 7.54
N THR A 127 -20.51 -1.04 6.45
CA THR A 127 -20.14 -0.63 5.08
C THR A 127 -21.28 0.17 4.44
N PRO A 128 -20.95 1.23 3.67
CA PRO A 128 -19.61 1.79 3.44
C PRO A 128 -19.09 2.55 4.66
N ALA A 129 -17.88 2.18 5.15
CA ALA A 129 -17.29 2.84 6.30
C ALA A 129 -16.96 4.31 6.01
N ARG A 130 -17.20 5.18 6.98
CA ARG A 130 -16.96 6.63 6.90
C ARG A 130 -15.85 7.05 7.85
N GLU A 131 -15.24 8.18 7.57
CA GLU A 131 -14.11 8.68 8.34
C GLU A 131 -14.48 9.04 9.78
N ASP A 132 -15.73 9.36 10.05
CA ASP A 132 -16.33 9.69 11.35
C ASP A 132 -16.96 8.47 12.06
N ASP A 133 -16.91 7.29 11.49
CA ASP A 133 -17.36 6.07 12.15
C ASP A 133 -16.56 5.82 13.45
N PRO A 134 -17.20 5.27 14.48
CA PRO A 134 -16.54 4.97 15.74
C PRO A 134 -15.39 3.97 15.53
N ARG A 135 -14.34 4.14 16.33
CA ARG A 135 -13.21 3.22 16.33
C ARG A 135 -13.67 1.81 16.72
N HIS A 136 -13.10 0.82 16.06
CA HIS A 136 -13.30 -0.58 16.40
C HIS A 136 -12.47 -0.97 17.64
N MET A 137 -12.57 -2.23 18.06
CA MET A 137 -11.87 -2.76 19.23
C MET A 137 -10.34 -2.58 19.12
N PRO A 138 -9.67 -1.95 20.11
CA PRO A 138 -8.22 -1.91 20.18
C PRO A 138 -7.64 -3.30 20.56
N PRO A 139 -6.32 -3.54 20.39
CA PRO A 139 -5.31 -2.55 19.97
C PRO A 139 -5.28 -2.31 18.47
N ASN A 140 -5.04 -1.05 18.07
CA ASN A 140 -4.86 -0.68 16.67
C ASN A 140 -3.93 0.55 16.61
N PHE A 141 -2.71 0.38 16.14
CA PHE A 141 -1.70 1.43 16.14
C PHE A 141 -2.08 2.68 15.33
N TYR A 142 -3.01 2.57 14.38
CA TYR A 142 -3.53 3.74 13.66
C TYR A 142 -4.24 4.73 14.59
N TYR A 143 -4.89 4.24 15.65
CA TYR A 143 -5.55 5.10 16.63
C TYR A 143 -4.54 5.90 17.41
N ASP A 144 -3.52 5.20 17.96
CA ASP A 144 -2.48 5.81 18.78
C ASP A 144 -1.61 6.79 17.98
N GLN A 145 -1.30 6.46 16.72
CA GLN A 145 -0.60 7.37 15.83
C GLN A 145 -1.42 8.62 15.50
N GLN A 146 -2.71 8.48 15.24
CA GLN A 146 -3.57 9.64 14.96
C GLN A 146 -3.75 10.51 16.18
N ASP A 147 -3.92 9.92 17.37
CA ASP A 147 -4.05 10.65 18.64
C ASP A 147 -2.77 11.41 18.96
N LEU A 148 -1.62 10.75 18.82
CA LEU A 148 -0.31 11.39 18.97
C LEU A 148 -0.16 12.60 18.03
N LEU A 149 -0.52 12.41 16.74
CA LEU A 149 -0.37 13.47 15.74
C LEU A 149 -1.32 14.65 16.04
N ALA A 150 -2.58 14.36 16.38
CA ALA A 150 -3.56 15.39 16.74
C ALA A 150 -3.19 16.13 18.04
N GLU A 151 -2.64 15.43 19.03
CA GLU A 151 -2.14 16.04 20.27
C GLU A 151 -0.96 16.96 20.00
N ARG A 152 0.05 16.50 19.26
CA ARG A 152 1.25 17.27 18.91
C ARG A 152 0.93 18.51 18.09
N GLN A 153 -0.09 18.46 17.25
CA GLN A 153 -0.51 19.59 16.42
C GLN A 153 -1.14 20.73 17.25
N ARG A 154 -1.66 20.47 18.43
CA ARG A 154 -2.32 21.52 19.25
C ARG A 154 -1.37 22.68 19.54
N GLY A 155 -1.78 23.88 19.11
CA GLY A 155 -0.99 25.09 19.28
C GLY A 155 0.18 25.26 18.28
N GLN A 156 0.37 24.31 17.38
CA GLN A 156 1.35 24.42 16.30
C GLN A 156 0.78 25.13 15.08
N ARG A 157 1.65 25.67 14.24
CA ARG A 157 1.28 26.30 12.97
C ARG A 157 1.06 25.29 11.85
N TRP A 158 1.67 24.10 11.93
CA TRP A 158 1.50 23.04 10.96
C TRP A 158 0.15 22.32 11.16
N THR A 159 -0.39 21.76 10.11
CA THR A 159 -1.63 20.97 10.12
C THR A 159 -1.32 19.51 9.87
N TRP A 160 -2.26 18.61 10.15
CA TRP A 160 -2.12 17.20 9.82
C TRP A 160 -3.21 16.72 8.88
N SER A 161 -3.01 15.56 8.29
CA SER A 161 -4.07 14.78 7.63
C SER A 161 -3.73 13.31 7.62
N ALA A 162 -4.75 12.47 7.30
CA ALA A 162 -4.54 11.05 7.13
C ALA A 162 -5.26 10.52 5.88
N SER A 163 -4.61 9.61 5.14
CA SER A 163 -5.25 8.80 4.10
C SER A 163 -5.49 7.38 4.60
N ARG A 164 -6.67 6.84 4.31
CA ARG A 164 -7.09 5.48 4.65
C ARG A 164 -7.40 4.70 3.37
N PRO A 165 -6.35 4.21 2.66
CA PRO A 165 -6.55 3.34 1.52
C PRO A 165 -7.09 1.98 1.95
N ASP A 166 -7.76 1.29 1.03
CA ASP A 166 -7.93 -0.15 1.13
C ASP A 166 -6.69 -0.85 0.52
N LEU A 167 -6.83 -2.06 0.03
CA LEU A 167 -5.73 -2.84 -0.53
C LEU A 167 -5.02 -2.06 -1.65
N VAL A 168 -3.74 -1.76 -1.44
CA VAL A 168 -2.95 -0.98 -2.39
C VAL A 168 -2.29 -1.89 -3.41
N PHE A 169 -2.50 -1.59 -4.70
CA PHE A 169 -1.96 -2.31 -5.84
C PHE A 169 -0.94 -1.47 -6.59
N ASP A 170 0.18 -2.09 -6.96
CA ASP A 170 1.24 -1.47 -7.76
C ASP A 170 2.01 -2.52 -8.57
N PHE A 171 2.72 -2.07 -9.60
CA PHE A 171 3.80 -2.82 -10.21
C PHE A 171 5.04 -2.72 -9.32
N ALA A 172 5.38 -3.80 -8.63
CA ALA A 172 6.49 -3.88 -7.69
C ALA A 172 7.21 -5.24 -7.82
N PRO A 173 8.02 -5.41 -8.87
CA PRO A 173 8.67 -6.69 -9.17
C PRO A 173 9.68 -7.13 -8.11
N GLU A 174 10.15 -6.21 -7.28
CA GLU A 174 11.05 -6.47 -6.16
C GLU A 174 10.34 -6.99 -4.89
N ARG A 175 9.02 -7.24 -4.97
CA ARG A 175 8.19 -7.60 -3.80
C ARG A 175 7.26 -8.77 -4.09
N ALA A 176 7.55 -9.91 -3.50
CA ALA A 176 6.68 -11.09 -3.57
C ALA A 176 5.31 -10.88 -2.89
N ARG A 177 5.22 -9.97 -1.91
CA ARG A 177 3.96 -9.63 -1.22
C ARG A 177 3.12 -8.66 -2.06
N ASN A 178 2.68 -9.15 -3.22
CA ASN A 178 1.87 -8.42 -4.20
C ASN A 178 0.86 -9.37 -4.83
N ILE A 179 -0.44 -9.07 -4.68
CA ILE A 179 -1.49 -9.98 -5.16
C ILE A 179 -1.50 -10.12 -6.69
N ILE A 180 -1.06 -9.09 -7.42
CA ILE A 180 -0.99 -9.13 -8.90
C ILE A 180 0.06 -10.12 -9.36
N SER A 181 1.28 -10.08 -8.81
CA SER A 181 2.32 -11.05 -9.15
C SER A 181 1.98 -12.46 -8.68
N VAL A 182 1.32 -12.59 -7.52
CA VAL A 182 0.81 -13.88 -7.04
C VAL A 182 -0.20 -14.48 -8.02
N ILE A 183 -1.21 -13.72 -8.45
CA ILE A 183 -2.19 -14.19 -9.43
C ILE A 183 -1.51 -14.56 -10.75
N GLY A 184 -0.58 -13.73 -11.22
CA GLY A 184 0.16 -13.99 -12.46
C GLY A 184 1.01 -15.26 -12.39
N ALA A 185 1.74 -15.48 -11.29
CA ALA A 185 2.53 -16.70 -11.10
C ALA A 185 1.62 -17.95 -10.97
N TYR A 186 0.49 -17.84 -10.26
CA TYR A 186 -0.49 -18.91 -10.16
C TYR A 186 -1.07 -19.25 -11.54
N ALA A 187 -1.49 -18.26 -12.33
CA ALA A 187 -2.00 -18.47 -13.68
C ALA A 187 -0.96 -19.09 -14.60
N ALA A 188 0.30 -18.65 -14.55
CA ALA A 188 1.39 -19.23 -15.33
C ALA A 188 1.63 -20.71 -14.99
N ILE A 189 1.57 -21.06 -13.69
CA ILE A 189 1.71 -22.46 -13.26
C ILE A 189 0.49 -23.28 -13.70
N ALA A 190 -0.72 -22.74 -13.60
CA ALA A 190 -1.94 -23.40 -14.07
C ALA A 190 -1.87 -23.69 -15.58
N ALA A 191 -1.43 -22.72 -16.39
CA ALA A 191 -1.23 -22.88 -17.82
C ALA A 191 -0.20 -23.96 -18.16
N GLU A 192 0.94 -23.97 -17.50
CA GLU A 192 2.00 -24.97 -17.72
C GLU A 192 1.56 -26.39 -17.34
N LEU A 193 0.64 -26.52 -16.38
CA LEU A 193 0.09 -27.81 -15.93
C LEU A 193 -1.18 -28.21 -16.70
N GLY A 194 -1.72 -27.36 -17.57
CA GLY A 194 -2.92 -27.63 -18.34
C GLY A 194 -4.20 -27.71 -17.50
N VAL A 195 -4.29 -26.96 -16.41
CA VAL A 195 -5.46 -26.93 -15.52
C VAL A 195 -6.17 -25.58 -15.58
N PRO A 196 -7.49 -25.52 -15.30
CA PRO A 196 -8.20 -24.24 -15.24
C PRO A 196 -7.69 -23.35 -14.11
N LEU A 197 -7.92 -22.04 -14.22
CA LEU A 197 -7.62 -21.07 -13.19
C LEU A 197 -8.76 -21.05 -12.15
N ASP A 198 -8.73 -21.99 -11.19
CA ASP A 198 -9.70 -22.04 -10.09
C ASP A 198 -9.49 -20.82 -9.17
N PHE A 199 -10.58 -20.25 -8.63
CA PHE A 199 -10.47 -19.25 -7.58
C PHE A 199 -10.14 -19.93 -6.23
N PRO A 200 -9.00 -19.63 -5.59
CA PRO A 200 -8.53 -20.41 -4.43
C PRO A 200 -9.27 -20.12 -3.12
N GLY A 201 -10.15 -19.11 -3.10
CA GLY A 201 -10.92 -18.71 -1.94
C GLY A 201 -12.33 -19.33 -1.87
N GLN A 202 -13.00 -19.07 -0.77
CA GLN A 202 -14.39 -19.48 -0.56
C GLN A 202 -15.35 -18.67 -1.46
N ARG A 203 -16.54 -19.23 -1.70
CA ARG A 203 -17.62 -18.58 -2.46
C ARG A 203 -17.96 -17.21 -1.91
N GLY A 204 -17.98 -17.00 -0.60
CA GLY A 204 -18.24 -15.70 0.01
C GLY A 204 -17.22 -14.64 -0.40
N CYS A 205 -15.92 -14.98 -0.49
CA CYS A 205 -14.90 -14.06 -0.98
C CYS A 205 -15.04 -13.75 -2.48
N PHE A 206 -15.41 -14.77 -3.26
CA PHE A 206 -15.61 -14.64 -4.70
C PHE A 206 -16.74 -13.68 -5.06
N ASP A 207 -17.81 -13.67 -4.25
CA ASP A 207 -19.02 -12.88 -4.50
C ASP A 207 -19.07 -11.57 -3.70
N ALA A 208 -18.20 -11.37 -2.69
CA ALA A 208 -18.17 -10.14 -1.90
C ALA A 208 -17.78 -8.92 -2.73
N ILE A 209 -18.32 -7.76 -2.36
CA ILE A 209 -17.94 -6.48 -2.96
C ILE A 209 -16.64 -6.00 -2.33
N LYS A 210 -15.70 -5.62 -3.16
CA LYS A 210 -14.38 -5.13 -2.77
C LYS A 210 -14.08 -3.78 -3.41
N GLN A 211 -13.12 -3.09 -2.81
CA GLN A 211 -12.46 -1.93 -3.39
C GLN A 211 -10.97 -2.20 -3.57
N ALA A 212 -10.36 -1.41 -4.42
CA ALA A 212 -8.92 -1.40 -4.64
C ALA A 212 -8.41 0.03 -4.54
N THR A 213 -7.12 0.16 -4.31
CA THR A 213 -6.44 1.46 -4.38
C THR A 213 -5.21 1.33 -5.27
N ASP A 214 -5.18 2.00 -6.40
CA ASP A 214 -3.98 2.13 -7.22
C ASP A 214 -2.94 2.99 -6.49
N ALA A 215 -1.69 2.56 -6.48
CA ALA A 215 -0.63 3.26 -5.75
C ALA A 215 -0.37 4.67 -6.29
N THR A 216 -0.58 4.89 -7.61
CA THR A 216 -0.40 6.21 -8.22
C THR A 216 -1.56 7.13 -7.83
N LEU A 217 -2.79 6.61 -7.84
CA LEU A 217 -3.96 7.36 -7.36
C LEU A 217 -3.81 7.72 -5.88
N LEU A 218 -3.36 6.78 -5.03
CA LEU A 218 -3.08 7.05 -3.63
C LEU A 218 -2.06 8.18 -3.46
N ALA A 219 -0.95 8.12 -4.21
CA ALA A 219 0.09 9.15 -4.13
C ALA A 219 -0.45 10.54 -4.55
N LYS A 220 -1.26 10.61 -5.61
CA LYS A 220 -1.94 11.85 -6.02
C LYS A 220 -2.88 12.36 -4.92
N ALA A 221 -3.69 11.47 -4.31
CA ALA A 221 -4.58 11.82 -3.22
C ALA A 221 -3.81 12.34 -2.00
N MET A 222 -2.69 11.69 -1.63
CA MET A 222 -1.83 12.13 -0.52
C MET A 222 -1.30 13.55 -0.75
N ILE A 223 -0.82 13.85 -1.96
CA ILE A 223 -0.33 15.19 -2.33
C ILE A 223 -1.48 16.19 -2.26
N PHE A 224 -2.62 15.88 -2.88
CA PHE A 224 -3.81 16.73 -2.86
C PHE A 224 -4.27 17.04 -1.43
N ILE A 225 -4.42 16.01 -0.59
CA ILE A 225 -4.86 16.16 0.80
C ILE A 225 -3.87 17.02 1.60
N ALA A 226 -2.57 16.78 1.44
CA ALA A 226 -1.52 17.50 2.17
C ALA A 226 -1.36 18.96 1.75
N THR A 227 -1.79 19.34 0.54
CA THR A 227 -1.64 20.69 0.00
C THR A 227 -2.95 21.48 -0.11
N THR A 228 -4.09 20.87 0.24
CA THR A 228 -5.40 21.51 0.17
C THR A 228 -5.83 21.99 1.57
N PRO A 229 -5.99 23.30 1.82
CA PRO A 229 -6.34 23.83 3.14
C PRO A 229 -7.63 23.23 3.73
N ALA A 230 -8.63 22.92 2.88
CA ALA A 230 -9.88 22.30 3.32
C ALA A 230 -9.73 20.88 3.84
N CYS A 231 -8.57 20.25 3.65
CA CYS A 231 -8.25 18.91 4.14
C CYS A 231 -7.46 18.92 5.46
N ALA A 232 -7.18 20.10 6.02
CA ALA A 232 -6.38 20.23 7.24
C ALA A 232 -7.09 19.61 8.45
N ASN A 233 -6.31 18.84 9.24
CA ASN A 233 -6.72 18.19 10.48
C ASN A 233 -7.85 17.14 10.31
N GLU A 234 -7.85 16.47 9.15
CA GLU A 234 -8.89 15.53 8.74
C GLU A 234 -8.32 14.23 8.19
N ALA A 235 -9.10 13.16 8.27
CA ALA A 235 -8.81 11.88 7.62
C ALA A 235 -9.71 11.68 6.39
N PHE A 236 -9.21 10.92 5.41
CA PHE A 236 -9.90 10.65 4.15
C PHE A 236 -9.73 9.20 3.71
N ASN A 237 -10.82 8.54 3.35
CA ASN A 237 -10.79 7.27 2.64
C ASN A 237 -10.33 7.48 1.20
N VAL A 238 -9.43 6.62 0.72
CA VAL A 238 -8.86 6.69 -0.62
C VAL A 238 -8.98 5.34 -1.29
N THR A 239 -9.78 5.25 -2.35
CA THR A 239 -9.90 4.05 -3.21
C THR A 239 -10.01 4.47 -4.66
N ASN A 240 -9.97 3.52 -5.60
CA ASN A 240 -10.06 3.76 -7.03
C ASN A 240 -11.35 4.49 -7.46
N GLY A 241 -12.38 4.45 -6.63
CA GLY A 241 -13.65 5.11 -6.91
C GLY A 241 -14.71 4.21 -7.53
N ASP A 242 -14.36 2.99 -7.87
CA ASP A 242 -15.26 1.92 -8.32
C ASP A 242 -15.38 0.80 -7.27
N LEU A 243 -16.15 -0.22 -7.62
CA LEU A 243 -16.35 -1.45 -6.85
C LEU A 243 -16.11 -2.65 -7.77
N PHE A 244 -15.48 -3.70 -7.25
CA PHE A 244 -15.32 -4.92 -8.00
C PHE A 244 -15.73 -6.16 -7.20
N ARG A 245 -15.91 -7.28 -7.89
CA ARG A 245 -16.05 -8.62 -7.33
C ARG A 245 -15.05 -9.55 -7.99
N TRP A 246 -14.48 -10.47 -7.22
CA TRP A 246 -13.59 -11.46 -7.80
C TRP A 246 -14.27 -12.30 -8.88
N ASN A 247 -15.57 -12.60 -8.76
CA ASN A 247 -16.28 -13.42 -9.75
C ASN A 247 -16.27 -12.83 -11.17
N ARG A 248 -16.31 -11.50 -11.31
CA ARG A 248 -16.20 -10.81 -12.59
C ARG A 248 -14.74 -10.64 -13.01
N LEU A 249 -13.90 -10.12 -12.11
CA LEU A 249 -12.49 -9.90 -12.41
C LEU A 249 -11.75 -11.21 -12.73
N TRP A 250 -12.11 -12.32 -12.07
CA TRP A 250 -11.48 -13.62 -12.30
C TRP A 250 -11.65 -14.15 -13.72
N LEU A 251 -12.82 -13.90 -14.34
CA LEU A 251 -13.07 -14.22 -15.74
C LEU A 251 -12.12 -13.46 -16.68
N ARG A 252 -11.90 -12.17 -16.41
CA ARG A 252 -10.96 -11.35 -17.20
C ARG A 252 -9.51 -11.78 -17.00
N LEU A 253 -9.13 -12.12 -15.76
CA LEU A 253 -7.79 -12.62 -15.44
C LEU A 253 -7.52 -13.96 -16.13
N ALA A 254 -8.45 -14.90 -16.05
CA ALA A 254 -8.33 -16.18 -16.76
C ALA A 254 -8.19 -15.96 -18.28
N GLY A 255 -9.04 -15.10 -18.89
CA GLY A 255 -8.93 -14.74 -20.29
C GLY A 255 -7.61 -14.07 -20.69
N TYR A 256 -7.01 -13.26 -19.79
CA TYR A 256 -5.72 -12.64 -20.03
C TYR A 256 -4.58 -13.67 -20.17
N PHE A 257 -4.70 -14.82 -19.51
CA PHE A 257 -3.74 -15.94 -19.57
C PHE A 257 -4.18 -17.07 -20.49
N ASP A 258 -5.22 -16.88 -21.32
CA ASP A 258 -5.81 -17.88 -22.21
C ASP A 258 -6.21 -19.18 -21.48
N LEU A 259 -6.70 -19.03 -20.23
CA LEU A 259 -7.12 -20.16 -19.39
C LEU A 259 -8.64 -20.23 -19.25
N PRO A 260 -9.21 -21.43 -19.13
CA PRO A 260 -10.58 -21.56 -18.64
C PRO A 260 -10.68 -21.02 -17.21
N ALA A 261 -11.66 -20.15 -16.96
CA ALA A 261 -11.97 -19.73 -15.61
C ALA A 261 -12.61 -20.90 -14.84
N GLY A 262 -11.96 -21.27 -13.74
CA GLY A 262 -12.48 -22.32 -12.85
C GLY A 262 -13.49 -21.79 -11.83
N ALA A 263 -14.05 -22.70 -11.04
CA ALA A 263 -14.98 -22.39 -9.97
C ALA A 263 -14.25 -21.97 -8.68
N PRO A 264 -14.95 -21.33 -7.73
CA PRO A 264 -14.43 -21.20 -6.36
C PRO A 264 -14.17 -22.57 -5.74
N ARG A 265 -12.91 -22.84 -5.46
CA ARG A 265 -12.45 -24.08 -4.85
C ARG A 265 -11.51 -23.72 -3.70
N PRO A 266 -11.98 -23.75 -2.43
CA PRO A 266 -11.17 -23.35 -1.30
C PRO A 266 -9.97 -24.29 -1.10
N PHE A 267 -8.77 -23.75 -1.27
CA PHE A 267 -7.50 -24.41 -0.91
C PHE A 267 -6.46 -23.36 -0.51
N LYS A 268 -5.41 -23.79 0.16
CA LYS A 268 -4.32 -22.91 0.53
C LYS A 268 -3.26 -22.90 -0.55
N LEU A 269 -3.06 -21.73 -1.19
CA LEU A 269 -2.00 -21.56 -2.19
C LEU A 269 -0.63 -21.88 -1.61
N ALA A 270 -0.37 -21.50 -0.35
CA ALA A 270 0.90 -21.83 0.32
C ALA A 270 1.18 -23.33 0.37
N GLN A 271 0.17 -24.19 0.46
CA GLN A 271 0.33 -25.64 0.45
C GLN A 271 0.47 -26.20 -0.96
N VAL A 272 -0.41 -25.77 -1.87
CA VAL A 272 -0.44 -26.29 -3.26
C VAL A 272 0.79 -25.86 -4.06
N MET A 273 1.36 -24.68 -3.77
CA MET A 273 2.49 -24.11 -4.48
C MET A 273 3.86 -24.45 -3.86
N ALA A 274 3.90 -25.10 -2.69
CA ALA A 274 5.14 -25.40 -1.96
C ALA A 274 6.18 -26.14 -2.81
N GLU A 275 5.75 -27.05 -3.70
CA GLU A 275 6.65 -27.87 -4.52
C GLU A 275 6.61 -27.46 -6.02
N LYS A 276 6.21 -26.24 -6.35
CA LYS A 276 6.07 -25.79 -7.74
C LYS A 276 7.30 -25.08 -8.29
N GLU A 277 8.37 -24.95 -7.53
CA GLU A 277 9.64 -24.37 -8.01
C GLU A 277 10.14 -25.03 -9.32
N PRO A 278 10.17 -26.38 -9.48
CA PRO A 278 10.59 -26.99 -10.75
C PRO A 278 9.67 -26.65 -11.93
N VAL A 279 8.36 -26.48 -11.69
CA VAL A 279 7.41 -26.01 -12.71
C VAL A 279 7.73 -24.57 -13.10
N TRP A 280 7.96 -23.72 -12.11
CA TRP A 280 8.33 -22.32 -12.31
C TRP A 280 9.61 -22.17 -13.13
N GLN A 281 10.65 -22.94 -12.85
CA GLN A 281 11.91 -22.89 -13.60
C GLN A 281 11.75 -23.31 -15.07
N ARG A 282 10.84 -24.26 -15.39
CA ARG A 282 10.47 -24.54 -16.78
C ARG A 282 9.81 -23.36 -17.47
N ILE A 283 8.88 -22.67 -16.77
CA ILE A 283 8.22 -21.46 -17.27
C ILE A 283 9.26 -20.35 -17.53
N VAL A 284 10.17 -20.11 -16.58
CA VAL A 284 11.25 -19.12 -16.72
C VAL A 284 12.07 -19.41 -17.99
N THR A 285 12.48 -20.65 -18.20
CA THR A 285 13.26 -21.07 -19.39
C THR A 285 12.44 -20.93 -20.67
N LYS A 286 11.22 -21.45 -20.67
CA LYS A 286 10.33 -21.47 -21.85
C LYS A 286 9.98 -20.08 -22.36
N HIS A 287 9.77 -19.13 -21.46
CA HIS A 287 9.36 -17.76 -21.78
C HIS A 287 10.49 -16.72 -21.72
N GLY A 288 11.73 -17.12 -21.44
CA GLY A 288 12.88 -16.22 -21.36
C GLY A 288 12.71 -15.15 -20.27
N LEU A 289 12.11 -15.53 -19.13
CA LEU A 289 11.90 -14.62 -18.02
C LEU A 289 13.22 -14.30 -17.31
N LYS A 290 13.22 -13.24 -16.49
CA LYS A 290 14.34 -12.96 -15.59
C LYS A 290 14.50 -14.11 -14.59
N PRO A 291 15.70 -14.68 -14.43
CA PRO A 291 15.93 -15.78 -13.50
C PRO A 291 15.69 -15.31 -12.05
N GLN A 292 14.68 -15.90 -11.40
CA GLN A 292 14.38 -15.66 -9.99
C GLN A 292 13.57 -16.83 -9.43
N PRO A 293 13.72 -17.15 -8.14
CA PRO A 293 12.93 -18.19 -7.51
C PRO A 293 11.46 -17.78 -7.39
N LEU A 294 10.57 -18.75 -7.36
CA LEU A 294 9.12 -18.51 -7.26
C LEU A 294 8.74 -17.71 -6.01
N GLU A 295 9.43 -17.93 -4.89
CA GLU A 295 9.21 -17.19 -3.64
C GLU A 295 9.54 -15.70 -3.74
N ALA A 296 10.42 -15.30 -4.66
CA ALA A 296 10.70 -13.89 -4.94
C ALA A 296 9.60 -13.20 -5.76
N VAL A 297 8.79 -14.00 -6.48
CA VAL A 297 7.67 -13.50 -7.30
C VAL A 297 6.36 -13.49 -6.53
N ALA A 298 6.11 -14.49 -5.70
CA ALA A 298 4.81 -14.73 -5.09
C ALA A 298 4.87 -15.12 -3.62
N ASN A 299 4.24 -14.34 -2.76
CA ASN A 299 3.98 -14.69 -1.36
C ASN A 299 2.58 -15.32 -1.23
N TRP A 300 2.57 -16.64 -1.22
CA TRP A 300 1.33 -17.43 -1.21
C TRP A 300 0.52 -17.27 0.08
N SER A 301 1.18 -17.20 1.23
CA SER A 301 0.49 -17.00 2.53
C SER A 301 -0.23 -15.66 2.58
N TYR A 302 0.34 -14.62 1.98
CA TYR A 302 -0.32 -13.32 1.84
C TYR A 302 -1.60 -13.43 1.00
N ALA A 303 -1.54 -14.14 -0.13
CA ALA A 303 -2.71 -14.35 -0.96
C ALA A 303 -3.80 -15.18 -0.25
N ASP A 304 -3.42 -16.19 0.51
CA ASP A 304 -4.36 -16.99 1.31
C ASP A 304 -5.16 -16.14 2.30
N VAL A 305 -4.53 -15.11 2.89
CA VAL A 305 -5.22 -14.14 3.75
C VAL A 305 -6.20 -13.29 2.93
N GLN A 306 -5.78 -12.80 1.76
CA GLN A 306 -6.63 -11.95 0.90
C GLN A 306 -7.85 -12.71 0.37
N PHE A 307 -7.68 -13.95 -0.06
CA PHE A 307 -8.77 -14.79 -0.58
C PHE A 307 -9.66 -15.43 0.50
N SER A 308 -9.35 -15.22 1.78
CA SER A 308 -10.17 -15.71 2.90
C SER A 308 -11.27 -14.73 3.33
N GLN A 309 -11.23 -13.46 2.93
CA GLN A 309 -12.16 -12.42 3.39
C GLN A 309 -13.52 -12.51 2.69
N GLY A 310 -14.43 -13.30 3.24
CA GLY A 310 -15.75 -13.62 2.67
C GLY A 310 -16.84 -12.56 2.94
N TYR A 311 -16.51 -11.29 3.09
CA TYR A 311 -17.43 -10.18 3.38
C TYR A 311 -17.09 -8.94 2.55
N ASP A 312 -18.04 -8.01 2.46
CA ASP A 312 -17.87 -6.75 1.76
C ASP A 312 -16.84 -5.87 2.47
N VAL A 313 -15.96 -5.25 1.68
CA VAL A 313 -14.97 -4.29 2.17
C VAL A 313 -15.15 -3.00 1.36
N ILE A 314 -15.88 -2.05 1.93
CA ILE A 314 -16.28 -0.82 1.26
C ILE A 314 -16.08 0.36 2.21
N THR A 315 -15.41 1.39 1.74
CA THR A 315 -15.26 2.69 2.40
C THR A 315 -15.85 3.80 1.52
N SER A 316 -16.43 4.80 2.15
CA SER A 316 -17.00 5.96 1.44
C SER A 316 -15.89 6.95 1.09
N THR A 317 -15.74 7.28 -0.19
CA THR A 317 -14.84 8.34 -0.68
C THR A 317 -15.56 9.70 -0.84
N THR A 318 -16.81 9.82 -0.38
CA THR A 318 -17.64 11.02 -0.55
C THR A 318 -16.98 12.26 0.03
N LYS A 319 -16.33 12.14 1.20
CA LYS A 319 -15.63 13.25 1.86
C LYS A 319 -14.51 13.80 1.00
N LEU A 320 -13.66 12.92 0.47
CA LEU A 320 -12.54 13.28 -0.38
C LEU A 320 -13.01 13.91 -1.70
N ARG A 321 -14.07 13.37 -2.31
CA ARG A 321 -14.68 13.94 -3.53
C ARG A 321 -15.25 15.34 -3.29
N ARG A 322 -15.90 15.57 -2.15
CA ARG A 322 -16.40 16.90 -1.75
C ARG A 322 -15.26 17.91 -1.51
N ALA A 323 -14.09 17.44 -1.10
CA ALA A 323 -12.90 18.28 -0.99
C ALA A 323 -12.28 18.65 -2.36
N GLY A 324 -12.73 18.00 -3.45
CA GLY A 324 -12.32 18.31 -4.82
C GLY A 324 -11.43 17.27 -5.50
N PHE A 325 -11.06 16.18 -4.83
CA PHE A 325 -10.30 15.08 -5.46
C PHE A 325 -11.27 14.11 -6.16
N ASN A 326 -11.27 14.13 -7.49
CA ASN A 326 -12.21 13.36 -8.32
C ASN A 326 -11.52 12.36 -9.26
N ASP A 327 -10.23 12.13 -9.11
CA ASP A 327 -9.54 11.09 -9.89
C ASP A 327 -10.17 9.71 -9.59
N VAL A 328 -10.29 8.91 -10.63
CA VAL A 328 -10.80 7.54 -10.57
C VAL A 328 -9.93 6.60 -11.38
N VAL A 329 -9.90 5.34 -11.00
CA VAL A 329 -9.20 4.27 -11.72
C VAL A 329 -10.17 3.10 -11.88
N ASP A 330 -10.29 2.55 -13.09
CA ASP A 330 -10.99 1.30 -13.31
C ASP A 330 -10.15 0.15 -12.75
N THR A 331 -10.68 -0.54 -11.76
CA THR A 331 -9.95 -1.60 -11.04
C THR A 331 -9.62 -2.78 -11.95
N GLU A 332 -10.51 -3.19 -12.84
CA GLU A 332 -10.28 -4.32 -13.75
C GLU A 332 -9.17 -3.97 -14.75
N GLU A 333 -9.21 -2.78 -15.34
CA GLU A 333 -8.16 -2.28 -16.24
C GLU A 333 -6.82 -2.12 -15.53
N MET A 334 -6.81 -1.64 -14.30
CA MET A 334 -5.61 -1.53 -13.46
C MET A 334 -4.92 -2.89 -13.27
N PHE A 335 -5.67 -3.96 -12.97
CA PHE A 335 -5.10 -5.30 -12.83
C PHE A 335 -4.43 -5.76 -14.12
N LEU A 336 -5.10 -5.59 -15.27
CA LEU A 336 -4.55 -5.99 -16.56
C LEU A 336 -3.33 -5.15 -16.95
N ALA A 337 -3.37 -3.84 -16.70
CA ALA A 337 -2.25 -2.95 -16.97
C ALA A 337 -1.01 -3.34 -16.12
N HIS A 338 -1.20 -3.66 -14.85
CA HIS A 338 -0.07 -4.11 -14.02
C HIS A 338 0.46 -5.47 -14.47
N LEU A 339 -0.40 -6.44 -14.83
CA LEU A 339 0.03 -7.72 -15.40
C LEU A 339 0.83 -7.51 -16.70
N ALA A 340 0.39 -6.61 -17.58
CA ALA A 340 1.15 -6.27 -18.79
C ALA A 340 2.55 -5.75 -18.45
N ARG A 341 2.68 -4.86 -17.44
CA ARG A 341 3.99 -4.37 -16.96
C ARG A 341 4.88 -5.50 -16.41
N TYR A 342 4.30 -6.49 -15.72
CA TYR A 342 5.05 -7.67 -15.26
C TYR A 342 5.54 -8.51 -16.43
N ARG A 343 4.74 -8.65 -17.50
CA ARG A 343 5.11 -9.32 -18.76
C ARG A 343 6.20 -8.55 -19.50
N GLU A 344 6.05 -7.25 -19.71
CA GLU A 344 7.07 -6.36 -20.31
C GLU A 344 8.40 -6.42 -19.55
N GLY A 345 8.32 -6.46 -18.22
CA GLY A 345 9.46 -6.62 -17.33
C GLY A 345 10.10 -8.00 -17.36
N ARG A 346 9.52 -8.95 -18.07
CA ARG A 346 9.92 -10.39 -18.11
C ARG A 346 9.97 -11.03 -16.71
N ILE A 347 9.01 -10.68 -15.86
CA ILE A 347 8.80 -11.28 -14.53
C ILE A 347 7.74 -12.38 -14.62
N LEU A 348 6.70 -12.16 -15.43
CA LEU A 348 5.64 -13.11 -15.73
C LEU A 348 5.58 -13.36 -17.25
N PRO A 349 5.08 -14.52 -17.70
CA PRO A 349 4.95 -14.84 -19.12
C PRO A 349 3.85 -14.07 -19.83
#